data_f891598b81c056e9df5999c323f3eecc
#
_entry.id   f891598b81c056e9df5999c323f3eecc
#
_cell.length_a   1.000
_cell.length_b   1.000
_cell.length_c   1.000
_cell.angle_alpha   90.00
_cell.angle_beta   90.00
_cell.angle_gamma   90.00
#
_symmetry.space_group_name_H-M   'P 1'
#
loop_
_entity.id
_entity.type
_entity.pdbx_description
1 polymer ?
#
loop_
_entity_poly.entity_id
_entity_poly.type
_entity_poly.pdbx_seq_one_letter_code
_entity_poly.pdbx_strand_id
1 'polypeptide(L)'
;TGVPDLPVPEQILSYLETYRRLLEGVCISGGEPLLEPGLADLCGAIRNLGLEVKVDTNGSLPGALEVLVRRGVVNYVAVDIKGPPGKISALTGARLPEEALVLAVEKTVNLLRKAGIPHELRTTVVPGLIEPEDLLLMAQWLQDGSRFVLQQFRPDRTLDPSLRQVRPHPPEVLRQLARDLSGFFSECSVRGAG
;
A
#
# COMPACT_ATOMS: atom_id res chain seq x y z
N THR A 1 3.45 24.91 15.48
CA THR A 1 2.41 24.30 14.64
C THR A 1 2.22 22.88 15.15
N GLY A 2 1.25 22.69 16.09
CA GLY A 2 0.97 21.40 16.69
C GLY A 2 0.44 20.43 15.64
N VAL A 3 0.95 19.21 15.68
CA VAL A 3 0.29 18.07 15.03
C VAL A 3 -1.11 18.00 15.66
N PRO A 4 -2.19 18.00 14.89
CA PRO A 4 -3.52 17.84 15.47
C PRO A 4 -3.55 16.53 16.28
N ASP A 5 -4.16 16.59 17.47
CA ASP A 5 -4.36 15.39 18.28
C ASP A 5 -5.05 14.33 17.41
N LEU A 6 -4.38 13.21 17.20
CA LEU A 6 -4.96 12.10 16.47
C LEU A 6 -6.13 11.56 17.30
N PRO A 7 -7.29 11.26 16.67
CA PRO A 7 -8.43 10.72 17.39
C PRO A 7 -8.04 9.38 18.05
N VAL A 8 -8.41 9.22 19.32
CA VAL A 8 -8.22 7.95 20.02
C VAL A 8 -9.18 6.88 19.48
N PRO A 9 -8.87 5.59 19.60
CA PRO A 9 -9.69 4.50 19.05
C PRO A 9 -11.19 4.58 19.41
N GLU A 10 -11.51 5.00 20.62
CA GLU A 10 -12.90 5.15 21.09
C GLU A 10 -13.67 6.23 20.30
N GLN A 11 -13.01 7.33 19.97
CA GLN A 11 -13.62 8.40 19.16
C GLN A 11 -13.86 7.92 17.73
N ILE A 12 -12.92 7.18 17.16
CA ILE A 12 -13.05 6.57 15.82
C ILE A 12 -14.24 5.62 15.81
N LEU A 13 -14.32 4.70 16.77
CA LEU A 13 -15.40 3.71 16.85
C LEU A 13 -16.77 4.36 17.04
N SER A 14 -16.88 5.37 17.91
CA SER A 14 -18.11 6.14 18.11
C SER A 14 -18.58 6.83 16.82
N TYR A 15 -17.65 7.43 16.08
CA TYR A 15 -17.93 8.01 14.77
C TYR A 15 -18.43 6.96 13.78
N LEU A 16 -17.73 5.84 13.66
CA LEU A 16 -18.07 4.75 12.75
C LEU A 16 -19.45 4.15 13.09
N GLU A 17 -19.77 3.95 14.37
CA GLU A 17 -21.07 3.47 14.80
C GLU A 17 -22.20 4.43 14.40
N THR A 18 -21.98 5.72 14.57
CA THR A 18 -22.95 6.75 14.19
C THR A 18 -23.27 6.71 12.69
N TYR A 19 -22.24 6.52 11.85
CA TYR A 19 -22.36 6.60 10.39
C TYR A 19 -22.35 5.23 9.69
N ARG A 20 -22.37 4.10 10.42
CA ARG A 20 -22.21 2.75 9.86
C ARG A 20 -23.15 2.39 8.71
N ARG A 21 -24.36 2.99 8.69
CA ARG A 21 -25.34 2.74 7.61
C ARG A 21 -24.99 3.45 6.29
N LEU A 22 -24.06 4.39 6.32
CA LEU A 22 -23.59 5.17 5.17
C LEU A 22 -22.21 4.72 4.69
N LEU A 23 -21.55 3.81 5.44
CA LEU A 23 -20.20 3.34 5.17
C LEU A 23 -20.24 1.87 4.78
N GLU A 24 -19.45 1.50 3.79
CA GLU A 24 -19.21 0.11 3.41
C GLU A 24 -18.01 -0.47 4.16
N GLY A 25 -17.02 0.37 4.45
CA GLY A 25 -15.79 -0.06 5.11
C GLY A 25 -14.88 1.10 5.50
N VAL A 26 -13.76 0.73 6.10
CA VAL A 26 -12.73 1.65 6.59
C VAL A 26 -11.40 1.29 5.96
N CYS A 27 -10.72 2.30 5.42
CA CYS A 27 -9.33 2.18 4.98
C CYS A 27 -8.41 2.69 6.09
N ILE A 28 -7.58 1.79 6.63
CA ILE A 28 -6.57 2.13 7.62
C ILE A 28 -5.26 2.37 6.88
N SER A 29 -4.79 3.60 6.96
CA SER A 29 -3.58 4.09 6.31
C SER A 29 -2.86 5.04 7.26
N GLY A 30 -1.70 5.56 6.87
CA GLY A 30 -0.94 6.51 7.68
C GLY A 30 0.54 6.42 7.36
N GLY A 31 1.42 6.42 8.38
CA GLY A 31 2.83 6.06 8.20
C GLY A 31 2.94 4.58 7.79
N GLU A 32 3.12 3.70 8.76
CA GLU A 32 2.96 2.24 8.56
C GLU A 32 2.01 1.74 9.66
N PRO A 33 0.75 1.41 9.31
CA PRO A 33 -0.24 1.03 10.31
C PRO A 33 0.09 -0.27 11.06
N LEU A 34 0.84 -1.17 10.43
CA LEU A 34 1.25 -2.43 11.06
C LEU A 34 2.25 -2.25 12.20
N LEU A 35 2.77 -1.05 12.44
CA LEU A 35 3.56 -0.72 13.63
C LEU A 35 2.68 -0.53 14.88
N GLU A 36 1.38 -0.29 14.72
CA GLU A 36 0.47 -0.03 15.83
C GLU A 36 0.08 -1.33 16.55
N PRO A 37 0.47 -1.53 17.82
CA PRO A 37 0.20 -2.78 18.53
C PRO A 37 -1.28 -3.11 18.69
N GLY A 38 -2.14 -2.09 18.79
CA GLY A 38 -3.60 -2.22 18.94
C GLY A 38 -4.37 -2.42 17.64
N LEU A 39 -3.68 -2.43 16.49
CA LEU A 39 -4.35 -2.45 15.17
C LEU A 39 -5.31 -3.62 14.99
N ALA A 40 -4.92 -4.81 15.43
CA ALA A 40 -5.76 -6.00 15.27
C ALA A 40 -7.06 -5.92 16.08
N ASP A 41 -7.03 -5.28 17.24
CA ASP A 41 -8.22 -5.07 18.07
C ASP A 41 -9.13 -4.00 17.49
N LEU A 42 -8.54 -2.91 16.97
CA LEU A 42 -9.28 -1.88 16.25
C LEU A 42 -9.97 -2.46 15.00
N CYS A 43 -9.25 -3.22 14.17
CA CYS A 43 -9.83 -3.92 13.01
C CYS A 43 -10.98 -4.83 13.42
N GLY A 44 -10.81 -5.59 14.51
CA GLY A 44 -11.87 -6.46 15.07
C GLY A 44 -13.12 -5.67 15.49
N ALA A 45 -12.93 -4.55 16.19
CA ALA A 45 -14.03 -3.67 16.58
C ALA A 45 -14.76 -3.08 15.35
N ILE A 46 -14.03 -2.65 14.31
CA ILE A 46 -14.63 -2.17 13.06
C ILE A 46 -15.44 -3.29 12.38
N ARG A 47 -14.90 -4.50 12.32
CA ARG A 47 -15.61 -5.67 11.76
C ARG A 47 -16.91 -5.99 12.53
N ASN A 48 -16.89 -5.84 13.86
CA ASN A 48 -18.08 -6.04 14.70
C ASN A 48 -19.19 -5.00 14.44
N LEU A 49 -18.85 -3.83 13.89
CA LEU A 49 -19.83 -2.84 13.39
C LEU A 49 -20.44 -3.23 12.03
N GLY A 50 -19.98 -4.33 11.42
CA GLY A 50 -20.43 -4.78 10.09
C GLY A 50 -19.70 -4.09 8.94
N LEU A 51 -18.64 -3.33 9.20
CA LEU A 51 -17.86 -2.61 8.19
C LEU A 51 -16.69 -3.47 7.69
N GLU A 52 -16.33 -3.31 6.42
CA GLU A 52 -15.14 -3.92 5.87
C GLU A 52 -13.88 -3.16 6.26
N VAL A 53 -12.75 -3.88 6.36
CA VAL A 53 -11.45 -3.29 6.70
C VAL A 53 -10.48 -3.49 5.56
N LYS A 54 -9.97 -2.37 5.05
CA LYS A 54 -8.82 -2.30 4.15
C LYS A 54 -7.61 -1.77 4.91
N VAL A 55 -6.44 -2.38 4.69
CA VAL A 55 -5.18 -1.90 5.24
C VAL A 55 -4.22 -1.54 4.10
N ASP A 56 -3.67 -0.33 4.15
CA ASP A 56 -2.61 0.13 3.27
C ASP A 56 -1.26 -0.01 4.01
N THR A 57 -0.34 -0.81 3.49
CA THR A 57 0.96 -1.10 4.12
C THR A 57 2.10 -1.02 3.12
N ASN A 58 3.31 -0.78 3.59
CA ASN A 58 4.54 -0.86 2.79
C ASN A 58 5.08 -2.30 2.66
N GLY A 59 4.42 -3.28 3.27
CA GLY A 59 4.78 -4.69 3.20
C GLY A 59 5.99 -5.12 4.03
N SER A 60 6.59 -4.23 4.83
CA SER A 60 7.81 -4.53 5.59
C SER A 60 7.58 -5.37 6.86
N LEU A 61 6.34 -5.56 7.28
CA LEU A 61 5.96 -6.19 8.54
C LEU A 61 5.03 -7.41 8.33
N PRO A 62 5.49 -8.48 7.64
CA PRO A 62 4.66 -9.64 7.33
C PRO A 62 4.10 -10.35 8.58
N GLY A 63 4.84 -10.36 9.69
CA GLY A 63 4.37 -10.98 10.93
C GLY A 63 3.18 -10.25 11.56
N ALA A 64 3.16 -8.92 11.52
CA ALA A 64 2.03 -8.13 11.99
C ALA A 64 0.80 -8.30 11.09
N LEU A 65 1.01 -8.34 9.77
CA LEU A 65 -0.06 -8.62 8.80
C LEU A 65 -0.65 -10.03 9.00
N GLU A 66 0.20 -11.03 9.28
CA GLU A 66 -0.25 -12.39 9.55
C GLU A 66 -1.24 -12.45 10.72
N VAL A 67 -1.04 -11.64 11.77
CA VAL A 67 -1.99 -11.56 12.90
C VAL A 67 -3.36 -11.09 12.42
N LEU A 68 -3.45 -10.05 11.59
CA LEU A 68 -4.72 -9.56 11.04
C LEU A 68 -5.42 -10.62 10.17
N VAL A 69 -4.66 -11.28 9.31
CA VAL A 69 -5.15 -12.34 8.42
C VAL A 69 -5.68 -13.53 9.23
N ARG A 70 -4.91 -14.02 10.19
CA ARG A 70 -5.31 -15.17 11.05
C ARG A 70 -6.53 -14.87 11.92
N ARG A 71 -6.69 -13.62 12.36
CA ARG A 71 -7.88 -13.18 13.11
C ARG A 71 -9.10 -12.93 12.21
N GLY A 72 -8.95 -12.95 10.89
CA GLY A 72 -10.03 -12.69 9.92
C GLY A 72 -10.59 -11.26 10.00
N VAL A 73 -9.76 -10.29 10.42
CA VAL A 73 -10.21 -8.91 10.66
C VAL A 73 -9.83 -7.93 9.53
N VAL A 74 -9.26 -8.43 8.43
CA VAL A 74 -8.92 -7.65 7.24
C VAL A 74 -9.59 -8.26 6.01
N ASN A 75 -10.19 -7.42 5.15
CA ASN A 75 -10.91 -7.84 3.95
C ASN A 75 -10.11 -7.55 2.67
N TYR A 76 -9.28 -6.52 2.70
CA TYR A 76 -8.49 -6.08 1.56
C TYR A 76 -7.16 -5.49 2.02
N VAL A 77 -6.10 -5.73 1.27
CA VAL A 77 -4.79 -5.14 1.55
C VAL A 77 -4.24 -4.46 0.30
N ALA A 78 -3.74 -3.24 0.44
CA ALA A 78 -2.92 -2.60 -0.58
C ALA A 78 -1.48 -2.57 -0.11
N VAL A 79 -0.56 -3.10 -0.92
CA VAL A 79 0.86 -3.14 -0.61
C VAL A 79 1.60 -2.13 -1.46
N ASP A 80 2.18 -1.12 -0.82
CA ASP A 80 2.98 -0.09 -1.50
C ASP A 80 4.41 -0.58 -1.75
N ILE A 81 4.70 -0.96 -2.98
CA ILE A 81 6.03 -1.34 -3.43
C ILE A 81 6.82 -0.08 -3.75
N LYS A 82 7.88 0.18 -2.99
CA LYS A 82 8.63 1.43 -3.08
C LYS A 82 9.77 1.41 -4.11
N GLY A 83 10.09 0.24 -4.64
CA GLY A 83 11.15 0.05 -5.66
C GLY A 83 11.43 -1.42 -5.91
N PRO A 84 12.18 -1.76 -6.96
CA PRO A 84 12.64 -3.11 -7.22
C PRO A 84 13.75 -3.53 -6.26
N PRO A 85 14.06 -4.83 -6.16
CA PRO A 85 15.32 -5.30 -5.56
C PRO A 85 16.51 -4.54 -6.14
N GLY A 86 17.41 -4.10 -5.27
CA GLY A 86 18.57 -3.26 -5.60
C GLY A 86 18.32 -1.74 -5.45
N LYS A 87 17.06 -1.30 -5.31
CA LYS A 87 16.71 0.12 -5.10
C LYS A 87 15.79 0.37 -3.91
N ILE A 88 15.08 -0.64 -3.40
CA ILE A 88 14.03 -0.45 -2.38
C ILE A 88 14.57 0.17 -1.09
N SER A 89 15.76 -0.20 -0.64
CA SER A 89 16.39 0.36 0.56
C SER A 89 16.70 1.85 0.38
N ALA A 90 17.31 2.22 -0.74
CA ALA A 90 17.65 3.62 -1.05
C ALA A 90 16.40 4.50 -1.16
N LEU A 91 15.33 3.98 -1.79
CA LEU A 91 14.09 4.73 -2.02
C LEU A 91 13.22 4.87 -0.76
N THR A 92 13.32 3.94 0.17
CA THR A 92 12.57 4.00 1.43
C THR A 92 13.31 4.76 2.53
N GLY A 93 14.62 4.93 2.41
CA GLY A 93 15.46 5.42 3.50
C GLY A 93 15.45 4.51 4.73
N ALA A 94 15.04 3.25 4.57
CA ALA A 94 14.95 2.30 5.67
C ALA A 94 16.35 1.95 6.20
N ARG A 95 16.45 1.75 7.52
CA ARG A 95 17.69 1.32 8.18
C ARG A 95 17.92 -0.20 8.10
N LEU A 96 17.01 -0.92 7.42
CA LEU A 96 17.12 -2.36 7.22
C LEU A 96 17.97 -2.67 5.99
N PRO A 97 18.71 -3.80 6.00
CA PRO A 97 19.41 -4.30 4.81
C PRO A 97 18.41 -4.53 3.66
N GLU A 98 18.88 -4.33 2.44
CA GLU A 98 18.10 -4.52 1.21
C GLU A 98 17.42 -5.89 1.16
N GLU A 99 18.20 -6.96 1.45
CA GLU A 99 17.70 -8.34 1.41
C GLU A 99 16.58 -8.58 2.41
N ALA A 100 16.65 -7.92 3.58
CA ALA A 100 15.60 -8.03 4.60
C ALA A 100 14.29 -7.37 4.15
N LEU A 101 14.37 -6.24 3.45
CA LEU A 101 13.20 -5.55 2.89
C LEU A 101 12.59 -6.38 1.75
N VAL A 102 13.40 -6.85 0.82
CA VAL A 102 12.96 -7.73 -0.28
C VAL A 102 12.24 -8.95 0.28
N LEU A 103 12.86 -9.66 1.22
CA LEU A 103 12.28 -10.85 1.83
C LEU A 103 10.98 -10.55 2.60
N ALA A 104 10.88 -9.38 3.25
CA ALA A 104 9.67 -8.98 3.97
C ALA A 104 8.50 -8.75 2.99
N VAL A 105 8.72 -8.03 1.90
CA VAL A 105 7.72 -7.82 0.85
C VAL A 105 7.27 -9.15 0.23
N GLU A 106 8.21 -10.04 -0.11
CA GLU A 106 7.90 -11.37 -0.63
C GLU A 106 7.03 -12.19 0.34
N LYS A 107 7.38 -12.18 1.62
CA LYS A 107 6.59 -12.87 2.66
C LYS A 107 5.17 -12.27 2.76
N THR A 108 5.05 -10.94 2.67
CA THR A 108 3.76 -10.24 2.70
C THR A 108 2.88 -10.66 1.52
N VAL A 109 3.40 -10.58 0.30
CA VAL A 109 2.66 -10.97 -0.91
C VAL A 109 2.28 -12.45 -0.88
N ASN A 110 3.22 -13.32 -0.52
CA ASN A 110 2.96 -14.76 -0.38
C ASN A 110 1.92 -15.10 0.69
N LEU A 111 1.91 -14.36 1.81
CA LEU A 111 0.91 -14.52 2.86
C LEU A 111 -0.49 -14.20 2.32
N LEU A 112 -0.66 -13.05 1.66
CA LEU A 112 -1.94 -12.61 1.11
C LEU A 112 -2.48 -13.58 0.06
N ARG A 113 -1.61 -14.03 -0.86
CA ARG A 113 -1.94 -15.01 -1.88
C ARG A 113 -2.40 -16.34 -1.28
N LYS A 114 -1.62 -16.89 -0.32
CA LYS A 114 -1.94 -18.17 0.33
C LYS A 114 -3.23 -18.11 1.15
N ALA A 115 -3.50 -16.98 1.78
CA ALA A 115 -4.70 -16.75 2.56
C ALA A 115 -5.93 -16.40 1.69
N GLY A 116 -5.76 -16.17 0.40
CA GLY A 116 -6.85 -15.77 -0.50
C GLY A 116 -7.40 -14.38 -0.20
N ILE A 117 -6.63 -13.51 0.47
CA ILE A 117 -7.05 -12.14 0.78
C ILE A 117 -6.98 -11.30 -0.51
N PRO A 118 -8.09 -10.67 -0.93
CA PRO A 118 -8.08 -9.72 -2.02
C PRO A 118 -7.06 -8.60 -1.77
N HIS A 119 -6.20 -8.34 -2.74
CA HIS A 119 -5.15 -7.34 -2.57
C HIS A 119 -4.74 -6.68 -3.89
N GLU A 120 -4.07 -5.55 -3.76
CA GLU A 120 -3.40 -4.85 -4.86
C GLU A 120 -1.96 -4.52 -4.47
N LEU A 121 -1.06 -4.61 -5.42
CA LEU A 121 0.28 -4.06 -5.33
C LEU A 121 0.26 -2.66 -5.96
N ARG A 122 0.87 -1.67 -5.31
CA ARG A 122 0.88 -0.29 -5.81
C ARG A 122 2.30 0.24 -5.86
N THR A 123 2.58 1.09 -6.81
CA THR A 123 3.80 1.90 -6.82
C THR A 123 3.53 3.31 -7.32
N THR A 124 4.16 4.30 -6.70
CA THR A 124 4.12 5.69 -7.20
C THR A 124 5.24 5.88 -8.21
N VAL A 125 4.88 6.23 -9.44
CA VAL A 125 5.86 6.40 -10.52
C VAL A 125 6.42 7.82 -10.45
N VAL A 126 7.56 7.96 -9.77
CA VAL A 126 8.25 9.25 -9.61
C VAL A 126 9.33 9.37 -10.68
N PRO A 127 9.23 10.33 -11.61
CA PRO A 127 10.24 10.52 -12.64
C PRO A 127 11.64 10.75 -12.05
N GLY A 128 12.65 10.07 -12.57
CA GLY A 128 14.01 10.11 -12.06
C GLY A 128 14.31 9.17 -10.88
N LEU A 129 13.28 8.58 -10.26
CA LEU A 129 13.45 7.59 -9.18
C LEU A 129 12.95 6.21 -9.59
N ILE A 130 11.80 6.15 -10.25
CA ILE A 130 11.18 4.92 -10.75
C ILE A 130 11.04 5.04 -12.27
N GLU A 131 11.88 4.32 -12.97
CA GLU A 131 11.93 4.28 -14.43
C GLU A 131 11.16 3.06 -14.99
N PRO A 132 10.88 3.00 -16.29
CA PRO A 132 10.17 1.87 -16.91
C PRO A 132 10.82 0.52 -16.64
N GLU A 133 12.16 0.47 -16.62
CA GLU A 133 12.94 -0.74 -16.33
C GLU A 133 12.73 -1.21 -14.88
N ASP A 134 12.58 -0.29 -13.93
CA ASP A 134 12.28 -0.60 -12.53
C ASP A 134 10.90 -1.22 -12.38
N LEU A 135 9.92 -0.70 -13.12
CA LEU A 135 8.57 -1.27 -13.13
C LEU A 135 8.55 -2.69 -13.69
N LEU A 136 9.33 -2.96 -14.74
CA LEU A 136 9.48 -4.30 -15.29
C LEU A 136 10.15 -5.25 -14.29
N LEU A 137 11.20 -4.81 -13.60
CA LEU A 137 11.84 -5.59 -12.55
C LEU A 137 10.89 -5.89 -11.39
N MET A 138 10.08 -4.91 -10.95
CA MET A 138 9.05 -5.14 -9.94
C MET A 138 8.00 -6.15 -10.42
N ALA A 139 7.57 -6.06 -11.68
CA ALA A 139 6.58 -6.97 -12.24
C ALA A 139 7.12 -8.41 -12.33
N GLN A 140 8.37 -8.60 -12.77
CA GLN A 140 9.01 -9.90 -12.80
C GLN A 140 9.21 -10.49 -11.41
N TRP A 141 9.52 -9.65 -10.43
CA TRP A 141 9.73 -10.05 -9.03
C TRP A 141 8.43 -10.45 -8.34
N LEU A 142 7.34 -9.68 -8.55
CA LEU A 142 6.10 -9.78 -7.77
C LEU A 142 4.91 -10.35 -8.54
N GLN A 143 5.13 -10.91 -9.74
CA GLN A 143 4.07 -11.54 -10.53
C GLN A 143 3.33 -12.62 -9.72
N ASP A 144 2.14 -12.31 -9.28
CA ASP A 144 1.38 -13.17 -8.37
C ASP A 144 -0.09 -13.37 -8.78
N GLY A 145 -0.49 -12.79 -9.90
CA GLY A 145 -1.86 -12.81 -10.38
C GLY A 145 -2.79 -11.79 -9.71
N SER A 146 -2.27 -10.93 -8.83
CA SER A 146 -3.01 -9.83 -8.22
C SER A 146 -3.16 -8.64 -9.17
N ARG A 147 -3.68 -7.54 -8.63
CA ARG A 147 -3.75 -6.25 -9.32
C ARG A 147 -2.46 -5.45 -9.11
N PHE A 148 -1.96 -4.79 -10.14
CA PHE A 148 -0.87 -3.84 -10.04
C PHE A 148 -1.35 -2.43 -10.40
N VAL A 149 -1.12 -1.45 -9.50
CA VAL A 149 -1.63 -0.08 -9.66
C VAL A 149 -0.45 0.88 -9.75
N LEU A 150 -0.30 1.53 -10.89
CA LEU A 150 0.63 2.63 -11.07
C LEU A 150 -0.04 3.91 -10.57
N GLN A 151 0.54 4.51 -9.51
CA GLN A 151 0.02 5.75 -8.95
C GLN A 151 0.73 6.94 -9.56
N GLN A 152 -0.05 7.93 -10.00
CA GLN A 152 0.48 9.21 -10.45
C GLN A 152 1.22 9.91 -9.32
N PHE A 153 2.46 10.30 -9.57
CA PHE A 153 3.21 11.14 -8.64
C PHE A 153 2.56 12.52 -8.49
N ARG A 154 2.52 13.01 -7.26
CA ARG A 154 1.94 14.32 -6.91
C ARG A 154 2.97 15.15 -6.14
N PRO A 155 3.62 16.15 -6.78
CA PRO A 155 4.67 16.95 -6.19
C PRO A 155 4.20 17.82 -5.01
N ASP A 156 2.90 18.15 -4.96
CA ASP A 156 2.27 18.88 -3.85
C ASP A 156 2.16 18.05 -2.56
N ARG A 157 2.32 16.73 -2.63
CA ARG A 157 2.17 15.79 -1.51
C ARG A 157 3.44 15.03 -1.13
N THR A 158 4.58 15.45 -1.65
CA THR A 158 5.86 14.80 -1.32
C THR A 158 6.44 15.28 0.00
N LEU A 159 7.07 14.36 0.74
CA LEU A 159 7.82 14.67 1.97
C LEU A 159 9.17 15.28 1.63
N ASP A 160 9.82 14.87 0.54
CA ASP A 160 11.10 15.40 0.09
C ASP A 160 10.88 16.71 -0.70
N PRO A 161 11.37 17.85 -0.18
CA PRO A 161 11.22 19.14 -0.86
C PRO A 161 11.87 19.19 -2.25
N SER A 162 12.90 18.38 -2.53
CA SER A 162 13.57 18.33 -3.83
C SER A 162 12.65 17.81 -4.93
N LEU A 163 11.69 16.96 -4.57
CA LEU A 163 10.73 16.37 -5.51
C LEU A 163 9.57 17.31 -5.87
N ARG A 164 9.42 18.45 -5.18
CA ARG A 164 8.32 19.40 -5.44
C ARG A 164 8.40 20.05 -6.84
N GLN A 165 9.57 20.06 -7.43
CA GLN A 165 9.79 20.62 -8.77
C GLN A 165 9.82 19.55 -9.86
N VAL A 166 9.73 18.28 -9.50
CA VAL A 166 9.69 17.17 -10.46
C VAL A 166 8.35 17.19 -11.17
N ARG A 167 8.40 17.29 -12.50
CA ARG A 167 7.19 17.26 -13.32
C ARG A 167 6.69 15.82 -13.44
N PRO A 168 5.44 15.52 -13.06
CA PRO A 168 4.87 14.20 -13.20
C PRO A 168 4.84 13.72 -14.65
N HIS A 169 4.87 12.41 -14.86
CA HIS A 169 4.64 11.85 -16.19
C HIS A 169 3.26 12.23 -16.72
N PRO A 170 3.10 12.46 -18.02
CA PRO A 170 1.78 12.58 -18.62
C PRO A 170 0.95 11.31 -18.38
N PRO A 171 -0.38 11.42 -18.20
CA PRO A 171 -1.27 10.28 -17.99
C PRO A 171 -1.15 9.17 -19.03
N GLU A 172 -0.88 9.54 -20.28
CA GLU A 172 -0.73 8.61 -21.41
C GLU A 172 0.48 7.69 -21.23
N VAL A 173 1.58 8.22 -20.67
CA VAL A 173 2.80 7.47 -20.40
C VAL A 173 2.50 6.38 -19.37
N LEU A 174 1.85 6.73 -18.25
CA LEU A 174 1.45 5.77 -17.23
C LEU A 174 0.49 4.70 -17.77
N ARG A 175 -0.46 5.09 -18.61
CA ARG A 175 -1.38 4.14 -19.24
C ARG A 175 -0.65 3.19 -20.20
N GLN A 176 0.39 3.68 -20.91
CA GLN A 176 1.21 2.81 -21.74
C GLN A 176 2.00 1.82 -20.88
N LEU A 177 2.68 2.30 -19.84
CA LEU A 177 3.40 1.44 -18.89
C LEU A 177 2.48 0.36 -18.28
N ALA A 178 1.27 0.72 -17.88
CA ALA A 178 0.31 -0.25 -17.36
C ALA A 178 -0.07 -1.33 -18.39
N ARG A 179 -0.20 -0.97 -19.69
CA ARG A 179 -0.42 -1.95 -20.76
C ARG A 179 0.78 -2.89 -20.95
N ASP A 180 1.99 -2.33 -20.92
CA ASP A 180 3.23 -3.11 -21.11
C ASP A 180 3.43 -4.15 -20.00
N LEU A 181 2.92 -3.87 -18.79
CA LEU A 181 2.99 -4.76 -17.62
C LEU A 181 1.81 -5.72 -17.50
N SER A 182 0.79 -5.63 -18.36
CA SER A 182 -0.45 -6.39 -18.22
C SER A 182 -0.29 -7.92 -18.29
N GLY A 183 0.83 -8.42 -18.84
CA GLY A 183 1.12 -9.86 -18.90
C GLY A 183 1.58 -10.49 -17.57
N PHE A 184 1.92 -9.68 -16.56
CA PHE A 184 2.44 -10.16 -15.27
C PHE A 184 1.37 -10.25 -14.18
N PHE A 185 0.25 -9.54 -14.33
CA PHE A 185 -0.79 -9.40 -13.31
C PHE A 185 -2.17 -9.65 -13.88
N SER A 186 -3.15 -9.93 -13.03
CA SER A 186 -4.56 -10.09 -13.47
C SER A 186 -5.14 -8.79 -14.02
N GLU A 187 -4.66 -7.65 -13.52
CA GLU A 187 -5.04 -6.30 -13.96
C GLU A 187 -3.90 -5.32 -13.68
N CYS A 188 -3.60 -4.48 -14.66
CA CYS A 188 -2.75 -3.30 -14.48
C CYS A 188 -3.56 -2.04 -14.72
N SER A 189 -3.56 -1.12 -13.77
CA SER A 189 -4.34 0.12 -13.84
C SER A 189 -3.54 1.34 -13.39
N VAL A 190 -4.06 2.53 -13.70
CA VAL A 190 -3.46 3.81 -13.30
C VAL A 190 -4.41 4.54 -12.37
N ARG A 191 -3.88 5.08 -11.26
CA ARG A 191 -4.66 5.86 -10.29
C ARG A 191 -4.12 7.28 -10.17
N GLY A 192 -5.03 8.26 -10.10
CA GLY A 192 -4.68 9.67 -9.88
C GLY A 192 -4.17 10.41 -11.13
N ALA A 193 -4.33 9.84 -12.32
CA ALA A 193 -3.95 10.40 -13.61
C ALA A 193 -5.17 10.98 -14.37
N GLY A 194 -6.01 11.72 -13.67
CA GLY A 194 -7.19 12.39 -14.20
C GLY A 194 -7.09 13.89 -14.07
#